data_071a7d9946070626698caf0d06cda879
#
_entry.id   071a7d9946070626698caf0d06cda879
#
_cell.length_a   1.000
_cell.length_b   1.000
_cell.length_c   1.000
_cell.angle_alpha   90.00
_cell.angle_beta   90.00
_cell.angle_gamma   90.00
#
_symmetry.space_group_name_H-M   'P 1'
#
loop_
_entity.id
_entity.type
_entity.pdbx_description
1 polymer ?
#
loop_
_entity_poly.entity_id
_entity_poly.type
_entity_poly.pdbx_seq_one_letter_code
_entity_poly.pdbx_strand_id
1 'polypeptide(L)'
;MNKESANSLLGIFASSVRGFLSSSKRPKSHFKSPLYLQTKMVMRPISDAVAEKAAASIHPNRDPNTLSNYNAWKTQHTTANYEIDFDNKRLHGSVTLTLQKLADERKIVLDTSYLDVSAVTIAGRKVDWELAAKRTEPYGSPLTISLSEEDVASASQLSIDIEVSTTKDCTALQWMTPAQTSNKKQPYMFSQCQAIHARSLLPCQDTPDVKSTYTFNLRSPLPVVASGLPTGARDFKAGKEGESGTLLYSFHQEVPMPSYLFAIASGDLASASIGPRSTVWTGPEELTDCQWEFEADTEAYIQTAEKIVYPYAWTMYNVLVLPPSFPYG
;
A
#
# COMPACT_ATOMS: atom_id res chain seq x y z
N MET A 1 23.53 -4.66 11.87
CA MET A 1 22.22 -4.86 11.20
C MET A 1 21.67 -3.48 10.88
N ASN A 2 21.58 -3.14 9.61
CA ASN A 2 21.10 -1.83 9.17
C ASN A 2 19.61 -1.66 9.52
N LYS A 3 19.22 -0.45 9.91
CA LYS A 3 17.82 -0.05 10.20
C LYS A 3 16.80 -0.43 9.09
N GLU A 4 17.28 -0.69 7.91
CA GLU A 4 16.45 -1.00 6.73
C GLU A 4 15.91 -2.44 6.68
N SER A 5 16.60 -3.41 7.29
CA SER A 5 16.17 -4.82 7.28
C SER A 5 15.03 -5.12 8.28
N ALA A 6 14.86 -4.28 9.30
CA ALA A 6 13.84 -4.46 10.32
C ALA A 6 12.41 -4.09 9.84
N ASN A 7 12.32 -3.20 8.84
CA ASN A 7 11.03 -2.68 8.37
C ASN A 7 10.23 -3.65 7.50
N SER A 8 10.85 -4.72 6.97
CA SER A 8 10.14 -5.69 6.12
C SER A 8 9.47 -6.84 6.89
N LEU A 9 9.86 -7.05 8.14
CA LEU A 9 9.39 -8.20 8.94
C LEU A 9 8.05 -7.98 9.64
N LEU A 10 7.65 -6.76 9.91
CA LEU A 10 6.41 -6.45 10.62
C LEU A 10 5.14 -6.47 9.75
N GLY A 11 5.28 -6.37 8.44
CA GLY A 11 4.15 -6.48 7.49
C GLY A 11 3.69 -7.92 7.21
N ILE A 12 4.47 -8.92 7.60
CA ILE A 12 4.24 -10.34 7.23
C ILE A 12 3.35 -11.07 8.25
N PHE A 13 3.18 -10.54 9.45
CA PHE A 13 2.41 -11.22 10.50
C PHE A 13 0.88 -11.13 10.39
N ALA A 14 0.36 -10.32 9.48
CA ALA A 14 -1.10 -10.14 9.32
C ALA A 14 -1.78 -11.22 8.44
N SER A 15 -1.05 -12.16 7.84
CA SER A 15 -1.60 -13.10 6.85
C SER A 15 -1.87 -14.52 7.36
N SER A 16 -1.70 -14.84 8.64
CA SER A 16 -1.72 -16.21 9.13
C SER A 16 -2.79 -16.53 10.17
N VAL A 17 -4.04 -16.10 9.96
CA VAL A 17 -5.16 -16.58 10.78
C VAL A 17 -6.34 -16.96 9.90
N ARG A 18 -6.23 -18.10 9.22
CA ARG A 18 -7.38 -18.85 8.71
C ARG A 18 -7.36 -20.24 9.29
N GLY A 19 -8.39 -20.59 10.03
CA GLY A 19 -8.62 -21.99 10.37
C GLY A 19 -9.46 -22.31 11.58
N PHE A 20 -10.02 -21.33 12.30
CA PHE A 20 -10.71 -21.62 13.57
C PHE A 20 -12.07 -20.97 13.79
N LEU A 21 -12.87 -20.78 12.76
CA LEU A 21 -14.27 -20.43 12.92
C LEU A 21 -15.18 -21.61 12.54
N SER A 22 -15.04 -22.75 13.23
CA SER A 22 -16.13 -23.71 13.33
C SER A 22 -16.07 -24.48 14.64
N SER A 23 -17.16 -24.36 15.39
CA SER A 23 -17.64 -25.15 16.54
C SER A 23 -17.02 -24.90 17.93
N SER A 24 -17.84 -24.33 18.69
CA SER A 24 -18.13 -24.40 20.13
C SER A 24 -17.42 -25.48 20.97
N LYS A 25 -17.05 -25.05 22.19
CA LYS A 25 -16.66 -25.79 23.40
C LYS A 25 -15.20 -26.24 23.48
N ARG A 26 -14.42 -25.41 24.21
CA ARG A 26 -13.08 -25.80 24.67
C ARG A 26 -13.17 -26.82 25.81
N PRO A 27 -12.43 -27.95 25.77
CA PRO A 27 -12.03 -28.68 26.96
C PRO A 27 -10.84 -27.97 27.60
N LYS A 28 -10.86 -27.80 28.93
CA LYS A 28 -9.70 -27.39 29.72
C LYS A 28 -8.63 -28.50 29.62
N SER A 29 -7.63 -28.31 28.78
CA SER A 29 -6.47 -29.20 28.75
C SER A 29 -5.25 -28.47 29.29
N HIS A 30 -4.70 -29.00 30.39
CA HIS A 30 -3.37 -28.67 30.86
C HIS A 30 -2.35 -29.09 29.81
N PHE A 31 -1.89 -28.19 28.98
CA PHE A 31 -0.72 -28.44 28.14
C PHE A 31 0.53 -28.28 29.00
N LYS A 32 1.18 -29.41 29.32
CA LYS A 32 2.57 -29.41 29.75
C LYS A 32 3.42 -29.00 28.54
N SER A 33 4.21 -27.96 28.70
CA SER A 33 5.14 -27.45 27.71
C SER A 33 6.06 -28.59 27.18
N PRO A 34 6.21 -28.75 25.87
CA PRO A 34 7.28 -29.61 25.33
C PRO A 34 8.62 -28.95 25.64
N LEU A 35 9.57 -29.73 26.08
CA LEU A 35 10.98 -29.33 26.22
C LEU A 35 11.46 -28.71 24.89
N TYR A 36 11.73 -27.43 24.92
CA TYR A 36 12.47 -26.76 23.85
C TYR A 36 13.92 -27.31 23.90
N LEU A 37 14.27 -28.17 22.96
CA LEU A 37 15.65 -28.42 22.64
C LEU A 37 16.28 -27.11 22.17
N GLN A 38 17.08 -26.49 23.04
CA GLN A 38 17.97 -25.40 22.66
C GLN A 38 19.07 -25.96 21.75
N THR A 39 18.78 -26.04 20.46
CA THR A 39 19.87 -26.18 19.47
C THR A 39 20.56 -24.81 19.42
N LYS A 40 21.71 -24.70 20.09
CA LYS A 40 22.64 -23.63 19.89
C LYS A 40 23.09 -23.66 18.43
N MET A 41 22.44 -22.87 17.59
CA MET A 41 22.92 -22.61 16.24
C MET A 41 24.19 -21.80 16.37
N VAL A 42 25.34 -22.44 16.29
CA VAL A 42 26.64 -21.80 16.22
C VAL A 42 26.72 -21.19 14.82
N MET A 43 26.32 -19.93 14.69
CA MET A 43 26.59 -19.17 13.48
C MET A 43 28.10 -18.99 13.38
N ARG A 44 28.74 -19.65 12.42
CA ARG A 44 30.12 -19.36 12.04
C ARG A 44 30.16 -17.95 11.46
N PRO A 45 31.09 -17.08 11.90
CA PRO A 45 31.22 -15.78 11.28
C PRO A 45 31.56 -15.97 9.79
N ILE A 46 30.73 -15.41 8.94
CA ILE A 46 31.02 -15.33 7.49
C ILE A 46 32.22 -14.40 7.38
N SER A 47 33.29 -14.82 6.68
CA SER A 47 34.44 -13.94 6.48
C SER A 47 34.01 -12.68 5.70
N ASP A 48 34.55 -11.53 6.08
CA ASP A 48 34.19 -10.24 5.47
C ASP A 48 34.30 -10.27 3.94
N ALA A 49 35.29 -10.98 3.39
CA ALA A 49 35.45 -11.18 1.96
C ALA A 49 34.29 -11.96 1.29
N VAL A 50 33.66 -12.95 2.01
CA VAL A 50 32.51 -13.68 1.50
C VAL A 50 31.26 -12.83 1.63
N ALA A 51 31.13 -12.07 2.70
CA ALA A 51 30.02 -11.13 2.90
C ALA A 51 30.07 -9.99 1.86
N GLU A 52 31.25 -9.46 1.57
CA GLU A 52 31.47 -8.41 0.59
C GLU A 52 31.21 -8.90 -0.84
N LYS A 53 31.64 -10.13 -1.20
CA LYS A 53 31.39 -10.76 -2.49
C LYS A 53 29.90 -11.14 -2.65
N ALA A 54 29.24 -11.58 -1.61
CA ALA A 54 27.81 -11.84 -1.59
C ALA A 54 27.01 -10.52 -1.73
N ALA A 55 27.39 -9.47 -1.02
CA ALA A 55 26.81 -8.14 -1.13
C ALA A 55 26.98 -7.56 -2.55
N ALA A 56 28.17 -7.68 -3.13
CA ALA A 56 28.45 -7.21 -4.51
C ALA A 56 27.67 -8.01 -5.59
N SER A 57 27.25 -9.25 -5.29
CA SER A 57 26.50 -10.10 -6.22
C SER A 57 24.97 -9.97 -6.08
N ILE A 58 24.49 -9.39 -4.96
CA ILE A 58 23.06 -9.36 -4.62
C ILE A 58 22.41 -8.01 -4.95
N HIS A 59 23.19 -6.94 -5.10
CA HIS A 59 22.66 -5.60 -5.42
C HIS A 59 23.06 -5.18 -6.84
N PRO A 60 22.20 -5.40 -7.84
CA PRO A 60 22.35 -4.69 -9.08
C PRO A 60 22.32 -3.18 -8.77
N ASN A 61 23.13 -2.39 -9.49
CA ASN A 61 23.15 -0.94 -9.34
C ASN A 61 21.78 -0.27 -9.58
N ARG A 62 20.79 -1.04 -10.00
CA ARG A 62 19.40 -0.66 -10.24
C ARG A 62 18.51 -1.89 -10.21
N ASP A 63 17.30 -1.75 -9.63
CA ASP A 63 16.26 -2.79 -9.70
C ASP A 63 15.86 -3.07 -11.16
N PRO A 64 16.00 -4.31 -11.66
CA PRO A 64 15.62 -4.65 -13.03
C PRO A 64 14.10 -4.73 -13.24
N ASN A 65 13.28 -4.71 -12.18
CA ASN A 65 11.83 -4.87 -12.25
C ASN A 65 11.08 -3.54 -12.40
N THR A 66 11.77 -2.41 -12.43
CA THR A 66 11.20 -1.11 -12.73
C THR A 66 11.70 -0.54 -14.05
N LEU A 67 10.80 0.09 -14.79
CA LEU A 67 11.10 0.84 -16.01
C LEU A 67 11.45 2.30 -15.70
N SER A 68 11.20 2.76 -14.45
CA SER A 68 11.38 4.15 -14.03
C SER A 68 12.87 4.55 -13.94
N ASN A 69 13.17 5.81 -14.14
CA ASN A 69 14.51 6.37 -13.98
C ASN A 69 14.74 7.00 -12.60
N TYR A 70 14.42 6.28 -11.54
CA TYR A 70 14.46 6.76 -10.15
C TYR A 70 15.87 7.20 -9.68
N ASN A 71 16.92 6.87 -10.40
CA ASN A 71 18.28 7.35 -10.19
C ASN A 71 18.53 8.78 -10.70
N ALA A 72 17.64 9.31 -11.55
CA ALA A 72 17.68 10.70 -12.00
C ALA A 72 16.68 11.60 -11.26
N TRP A 73 15.47 11.09 -11.03
CA TRP A 73 14.40 11.75 -10.29
C TRP A 73 13.82 10.76 -9.28
N LYS A 74 13.85 11.08 -8.00
CA LYS A 74 13.38 10.19 -6.93
C LYS A 74 12.16 10.74 -6.23
N THR A 75 11.09 9.97 -6.18
CA THR A 75 9.84 10.33 -5.50
C THR A 75 10.07 10.46 -3.99
N GLN A 76 9.66 11.59 -3.42
CA GLN A 76 9.69 11.87 -1.98
C GLN A 76 8.30 11.76 -1.36
N HIS A 77 7.29 12.21 -2.10
CA HIS A 77 5.90 12.19 -1.66
C HIS A 77 4.96 11.87 -2.84
N THR A 78 3.90 11.13 -2.55
CA THR A 78 2.82 10.83 -3.48
C THR A 78 1.49 11.22 -2.86
N THR A 79 0.73 12.09 -3.53
CA THR A 79 -0.67 12.38 -3.19
C THR A 79 -1.57 11.73 -4.23
N ALA A 80 -2.46 10.83 -3.81
CA ALA A 80 -3.46 10.21 -4.66
C ALA A 80 -4.84 10.74 -4.30
N ASN A 81 -5.49 11.42 -5.24
CA ASN A 81 -6.84 11.94 -5.13
C ASN A 81 -7.75 11.11 -6.02
N TYR A 82 -8.52 10.19 -5.45
CA TYR A 82 -9.36 9.27 -6.21
C TYR A 82 -10.82 9.30 -5.77
N GLU A 83 -11.69 9.14 -6.74
CA GLU A 83 -13.07 8.73 -6.55
C GLU A 83 -13.18 7.22 -6.80
N ILE A 84 -13.83 6.49 -5.87
CA ILE A 84 -14.04 5.05 -5.95
C ILE A 84 -15.39 4.82 -6.64
N ASP A 85 -15.32 4.37 -7.88
CA ASP A 85 -16.49 4.08 -8.73
C ASP A 85 -16.78 2.56 -8.69
N PHE A 86 -17.71 2.16 -7.83
CA PHE A 86 -18.10 0.77 -7.68
C PHE A 86 -18.85 0.23 -8.90
N ASP A 87 -19.58 1.08 -9.61
CA ASP A 87 -20.40 0.66 -10.76
C ASP A 87 -19.52 0.31 -11.95
N ASN A 88 -18.51 1.14 -12.22
CA ASN A 88 -17.55 0.90 -13.31
C ASN A 88 -16.27 0.16 -12.84
N LYS A 89 -16.18 -0.16 -11.55
CA LYS A 89 -15.04 -0.88 -10.93
C LYS A 89 -13.69 -0.24 -11.25
N ARG A 90 -13.58 1.04 -10.97
CA ARG A 90 -12.35 1.82 -11.23
C ARG A 90 -12.13 2.88 -10.15
N LEU A 91 -10.89 3.32 -10.06
CA LEU A 91 -10.51 4.58 -9.40
C LEU A 91 -10.23 5.61 -10.49
N HIS A 92 -10.68 6.83 -10.33
CA HIS A 92 -10.37 7.92 -11.24
C HIS A 92 -10.11 9.22 -10.48
N GLY A 93 -9.22 10.04 -11.01
CA GLY A 93 -8.83 11.30 -10.38
C GLY A 93 -7.41 11.70 -10.75
N SER A 94 -6.63 12.16 -9.78
CA SER A 94 -5.28 12.66 -10.01
C SER A 94 -4.26 12.11 -9.03
N VAL A 95 -3.01 12.04 -9.49
CA VAL A 95 -1.84 11.73 -8.68
C VAL A 95 -0.83 12.87 -8.79
N THR A 96 -0.44 13.42 -7.65
CA THR A 96 0.65 14.39 -7.56
C THR A 96 1.90 13.69 -7.04
N LEU A 97 2.99 13.74 -7.79
CA LEU A 97 4.30 13.23 -7.38
C LEU A 97 5.23 14.40 -7.09
N THR A 98 5.80 14.41 -5.90
CA THR A 98 6.90 15.32 -5.54
C THR A 98 8.21 14.57 -5.69
N LEU A 99 9.05 14.98 -6.65
CA LEU A 99 10.28 14.31 -7.02
C LEU A 99 11.50 15.17 -6.70
N GLN A 100 12.51 14.56 -6.10
CA GLN A 100 13.84 15.16 -5.91
C GLN A 100 14.69 14.90 -7.14
N LYS A 101 15.35 15.94 -7.64
CA LYS A 101 16.35 15.81 -8.70
C LYS A 101 17.65 15.21 -8.15
N LEU A 102 18.13 14.14 -8.79
CA LEU A 102 19.40 13.50 -8.49
C LEU A 102 20.42 13.67 -9.62
N ALA A 103 19.94 13.89 -10.86
CA ALA A 103 20.76 14.13 -12.04
C ALA A 103 20.06 15.10 -12.99
N ASP A 104 20.83 15.72 -13.89
CA ASP A 104 20.32 16.61 -14.94
C ASP A 104 19.75 15.78 -16.11
N GLU A 105 18.56 15.21 -15.86
CA GLU A 105 17.83 14.41 -16.85
C GLU A 105 16.54 15.13 -17.23
N ARG A 106 16.32 15.29 -18.54
CA ARG A 106 15.15 16.00 -19.10
C ARG A 106 13.92 15.12 -19.26
N LYS A 107 13.97 13.91 -18.78
CA LYS A 107 12.85 12.97 -18.80
C LYS A 107 12.61 12.43 -17.40
N ILE A 108 11.34 12.32 -17.05
CA ILE A 108 10.90 11.53 -15.91
C ILE A 108 10.18 10.31 -16.49
N VAL A 109 10.62 9.11 -16.07
CA VAL A 109 10.01 7.85 -16.49
C VAL A 109 9.40 7.19 -15.26
N LEU A 110 8.11 6.86 -15.35
CA LEU A 110 7.34 6.20 -14.32
C LEU A 110 6.85 4.83 -14.78
N ASP A 111 6.72 3.91 -13.85
CA ASP A 111 6.04 2.64 -14.08
C ASP A 111 4.54 2.86 -14.15
N THR A 112 3.88 2.28 -15.14
CA THR A 112 2.44 2.14 -15.25
C THR A 112 2.06 0.76 -15.79
N SER A 113 0.85 0.31 -15.48
CA SER A 113 0.29 -0.92 -16.03
C SER A 113 -1.24 -0.82 -16.03
N TYR A 114 -1.87 -0.91 -17.20
CA TYR A 114 -3.33 -0.84 -17.33
C TYR A 114 -3.94 0.44 -16.72
N LEU A 115 -3.27 1.58 -16.92
CA LEU A 115 -3.75 2.90 -16.55
C LEU A 115 -4.08 3.72 -17.80
N ASP A 116 -5.18 4.48 -17.71
CA ASP A 116 -5.52 5.53 -18.67
C ASP A 116 -5.02 6.86 -18.11
N VAL A 117 -4.06 7.47 -18.79
CA VAL A 117 -3.53 8.81 -18.47
C VAL A 117 -4.15 9.80 -19.44
N SER A 118 -4.74 10.89 -18.93
CA SER A 118 -5.42 11.88 -19.76
C SER A 118 -4.71 13.24 -19.80
N ALA A 119 -3.94 13.59 -18.76
CA ALA A 119 -3.18 14.83 -18.72
C ALA A 119 -1.98 14.70 -17.77
N VAL A 120 -0.93 15.48 -18.08
CA VAL A 120 0.20 15.70 -17.17
C VAL A 120 0.49 17.19 -17.13
N THR A 121 0.63 17.73 -15.92
CA THR A 121 0.94 19.15 -15.71
C THR A 121 2.05 19.35 -14.69
N ILE A 122 2.78 20.44 -14.82
CA ILE A 122 3.78 20.93 -13.86
C ILE A 122 3.42 22.38 -13.55
N ALA A 123 3.15 22.69 -12.28
CA ALA A 123 2.69 23.99 -11.84
C ALA A 123 1.49 24.51 -12.67
N GLY A 124 0.55 23.64 -13.02
CA GLY A 124 -0.63 23.95 -13.85
C GLY A 124 -0.36 24.09 -15.35
N ARG A 125 0.88 24.03 -15.81
CA ARG A 125 1.27 24.06 -17.23
C ARG A 125 1.26 22.65 -17.79
N LYS A 126 0.59 22.44 -18.93
CA LYS A 126 0.65 21.16 -19.65
C LYS A 126 2.07 20.90 -20.14
N VAL A 127 2.51 19.67 -20.01
CA VAL A 127 3.81 19.20 -20.49
C VAL A 127 3.64 18.04 -21.48
N ASP A 128 4.63 17.83 -22.33
CA ASP A 128 4.62 16.70 -23.24
C ASP A 128 4.90 15.39 -22.52
N TRP A 129 4.09 14.39 -22.81
CA TRP A 129 4.23 13.05 -22.23
C TRP A 129 3.86 11.97 -23.24
N GLU A 130 4.37 10.80 -23.01
CA GLU A 130 4.10 9.61 -23.82
C GLU A 130 3.89 8.40 -22.90
N LEU A 131 2.75 7.72 -23.06
CA LEU A 131 2.51 6.41 -22.52
C LEU A 131 2.84 5.38 -23.61
N ALA A 132 3.83 4.52 -23.35
CA ALA A 132 4.28 3.56 -24.36
C ALA A 132 3.14 2.63 -24.78
N ALA A 133 2.82 2.64 -26.07
CA ALA A 133 1.73 1.82 -26.63
C ALA A 133 2.01 0.31 -26.52
N LYS A 134 3.30 -0.07 -26.60
CA LYS A 134 3.73 -1.47 -26.44
C LYS A 134 4.10 -1.72 -24.98
N ARG A 135 3.43 -2.69 -24.37
CA ARG A 135 3.76 -3.18 -23.02
C ARG A 135 5.05 -4.00 -23.04
N THR A 136 5.82 -3.88 -21.96
CA THR A 136 6.96 -4.75 -21.66
C THR A 136 6.53 -5.73 -20.57
N GLU A 137 6.19 -6.94 -20.96
CA GLU A 137 5.71 -7.94 -19.98
C GLU A 137 6.85 -8.46 -19.09
N PRO A 138 6.62 -8.65 -17.78
CA PRO A 138 5.41 -8.35 -17.01
C PRO A 138 5.38 -6.91 -16.45
N TYR A 139 6.28 -6.03 -16.86
CA TYR A 139 6.59 -4.75 -16.20
C TYR A 139 5.64 -3.61 -16.56
N GLY A 140 4.83 -3.75 -17.61
CA GLY A 140 3.84 -2.74 -18.00
C GLY A 140 4.34 -1.79 -19.10
N SER A 141 3.83 -0.57 -19.11
CA SER A 141 4.14 0.49 -20.08
C SER A 141 4.76 1.69 -19.38
N PRO A 142 5.95 2.15 -19.70
CA PRO A 142 6.52 3.34 -19.11
C PRO A 142 5.73 4.59 -19.52
N LEU A 143 5.46 5.47 -18.58
CA LEU A 143 5.00 6.84 -18.80
C LEU A 143 6.23 7.74 -18.80
N THR A 144 6.55 8.34 -19.94
CA THR A 144 7.65 9.27 -20.10
C THR A 144 7.15 10.70 -20.16
N ILE A 145 7.65 11.57 -19.28
CA ILE A 145 7.29 12.99 -19.18
C ILE A 145 8.51 13.81 -19.58
N SER A 146 8.34 14.72 -20.53
CA SER A 146 9.41 15.57 -21.06
C SER A 146 9.47 16.89 -20.28
N LEU A 147 10.65 17.23 -19.78
CA LEU A 147 10.92 18.47 -19.05
C LEU A 147 11.55 19.52 -19.95
N SER A 148 11.20 20.78 -19.74
CA SER A 148 11.90 21.91 -20.36
C SER A 148 13.29 22.10 -19.71
N GLU A 149 14.17 22.86 -20.37
CA GLU A 149 15.46 23.24 -19.78
C GLU A 149 15.28 24.04 -18.48
N GLU A 150 14.26 24.90 -18.43
CA GLU A 150 13.93 25.69 -17.27
C GLU A 150 13.48 24.80 -16.09
N ASP A 151 12.65 23.78 -16.33
CA ASP A 151 12.21 22.82 -15.29
C ASP A 151 13.41 22.09 -14.67
N VAL A 152 14.40 21.72 -15.49
CA VAL A 152 15.59 21.02 -14.99
C VAL A 152 16.57 21.98 -14.30
N ALA A 153 16.78 23.17 -14.87
CA ALA A 153 17.77 24.11 -14.35
C ALA A 153 17.35 24.76 -13.01
N SER A 154 16.06 25.02 -12.84
CA SER A 154 15.54 25.76 -11.68
C SER A 154 15.22 24.90 -10.48
N ALA A 155 15.00 23.60 -10.65
CA ALA A 155 14.41 22.75 -9.62
C ALA A 155 15.40 21.77 -8.98
N SER A 156 15.59 21.86 -7.65
CA SER A 156 16.08 20.74 -6.83
C SER A 156 14.98 19.71 -6.55
N GLN A 157 13.71 20.14 -6.64
CA GLN A 157 12.50 19.35 -6.44
C GLN A 157 11.42 19.79 -7.43
N LEU A 158 10.66 18.85 -7.95
CA LEU A 158 9.59 19.08 -8.92
C LEU A 158 8.31 18.40 -8.49
N SER A 159 7.16 19.08 -8.67
CA SER A 159 5.84 18.52 -8.46
C SER A 159 5.14 18.32 -9.80
N ILE A 160 4.64 17.10 -10.04
CA ILE A 160 3.94 16.71 -11.26
C ILE A 160 2.54 16.23 -10.90
N ASP A 161 1.53 16.77 -11.58
CA ASP A 161 0.15 16.33 -11.46
C ASP A 161 -0.23 15.49 -12.69
N ILE A 162 -0.79 14.31 -12.46
CA ILE A 162 -1.15 13.34 -13.49
C ILE A 162 -2.63 12.99 -13.32
N GLU A 163 -3.45 13.31 -14.30
CA GLU A 163 -4.83 12.86 -14.39
C GLU A 163 -4.88 11.42 -14.88
N VAL A 164 -5.47 10.53 -14.08
CA VAL A 164 -5.38 9.10 -14.31
C VAL A 164 -6.63 8.34 -13.88
N SER A 165 -6.89 7.24 -14.56
CA SER A 165 -7.94 6.28 -14.20
C SER A 165 -7.40 4.86 -14.30
N THR A 166 -7.78 4.00 -13.36
CA THR A 166 -7.53 2.57 -13.49
C THR A 166 -8.48 1.97 -14.54
N THR A 167 -8.04 0.91 -15.20
CA THR A 167 -8.87 0.17 -16.15
C THR A 167 -9.42 -1.12 -15.51
N LYS A 168 -10.29 -1.81 -16.24
CA LYS A 168 -10.82 -3.13 -15.83
C LYS A 168 -9.74 -4.21 -15.66
N ASP A 169 -8.58 -4.00 -16.29
CA ASP A 169 -7.42 -4.91 -16.26
C ASP A 169 -6.43 -4.56 -15.13
N CYS A 170 -6.79 -3.62 -14.24
CA CYS A 170 -5.97 -3.26 -13.08
C CYS A 170 -5.69 -4.49 -12.22
N THR A 171 -4.42 -4.82 -12.06
CA THR A 171 -3.99 -6.01 -11.33
C THR A 171 -3.88 -5.80 -9.80
N ALA A 172 -3.87 -4.55 -9.35
CA ALA A 172 -3.80 -4.21 -7.92
C ALA A 172 -5.17 -4.22 -7.24
N LEU A 173 -6.27 -4.02 -7.97
CA LEU A 173 -7.60 -3.88 -7.40
C LEU A 173 -8.43 -5.13 -7.57
N GLN A 174 -9.13 -5.50 -6.51
CA GLN A 174 -10.15 -6.55 -6.54
C GLN A 174 -11.49 -5.97 -6.11
N TRP A 175 -12.52 -6.29 -6.89
CA TRP A 175 -13.88 -5.82 -6.71
C TRP A 175 -14.79 -7.00 -6.42
N MET A 176 -15.47 -6.94 -5.29
CA MET A 176 -16.41 -7.96 -4.86
C MET A 176 -17.84 -7.44 -4.98
N THR A 177 -18.69 -8.27 -5.53
CA THR A 177 -20.13 -8.00 -5.54
C THR A 177 -20.71 -8.15 -4.13
N PRO A 178 -21.88 -7.58 -3.84
CA PRO A 178 -22.55 -7.79 -2.56
C PRO A 178 -22.70 -9.28 -2.19
N ALA A 179 -22.97 -10.16 -3.16
CA ALA A 179 -23.11 -11.59 -2.92
C ALA A 179 -21.84 -12.28 -2.38
N GLN A 180 -20.67 -11.66 -2.55
CA GLN A 180 -19.37 -12.18 -2.11
C GLN A 180 -18.94 -11.63 -0.73
N THR A 181 -19.67 -10.64 -0.20
CA THR A 181 -19.42 -10.07 1.14
C THR A 181 -20.23 -10.80 2.20
N SER A 182 -19.87 -10.65 3.47
CA SER A 182 -20.48 -11.37 4.60
C SER A 182 -21.99 -11.06 4.73
N ASN A 183 -22.35 -9.78 4.71
CA ASN A 183 -23.73 -9.35 4.86
C ASN A 183 -24.54 -9.33 3.55
N LYS A 184 -23.89 -9.53 2.41
CA LYS A 184 -24.51 -9.59 1.07
C LYS A 184 -25.30 -8.33 0.66
N LYS A 185 -25.00 -7.17 1.30
CA LYS A 185 -25.72 -5.92 1.06
C LYS A 185 -24.94 -4.93 0.23
N GLN A 186 -23.65 -4.76 0.55
CA GLN A 186 -22.80 -3.75 -0.08
C GLN A 186 -21.63 -4.39 -0.84
N PRO A 187 -21.16 -3.77 -1.92
CA PRO A 187 -19.95 -4.22 -2.61
C PRO A 187 -18.72 -3.95 -1.72
N TYR A 188 -17.60 -4.54 -2.10
CA TYR A 188 -16.32 -4.34 -1.43
C TYR A 188 -15.21 -4.19 -2.46
N MET A 189 -14.26 -3.31 -2.19
CA MET A 189 -13.05 -3.14 -2.99
C MET A 189 -11.84 -3.14 -2.06
N PHE A 190 -10.76 -3.79 -2.50
CA PHE A 190 -9.47 -3.72 -1.82
C PHE A 190 -8.32 -3.76 -2.82
N SER A 191 -7.17 -3.24 -2.40
CA SER A 191 -5.94 -3.29 -3.18
C SER A 191 -4.96 -4.32 -2.62
N GLN A 192 -4.15 -4.90 -3.53
CA GLN A 192 -2.98 -5.72 -3.22
C GLN A 192 -1.88 -5.38 -4.23
N CYS A 193 -0.80 -4.74 -3.75
CA CYS A 193 0.21 -4.14 -4.62
C CYS A 193 1.52 -4.94 -4.71
N GLN A 194 1.76 -5.92 -3.85
CA GLN A 194 2.97 -6.75 -3.89
C GLN A 194 2.91 -7.77 -5.06
N ALA A 195 3.98 -7.93 -5.86
CA ALA A 195 5.30 -7.30 -5.74
C ALA A 195 5.44 -6.02 -6.57
N ILE A 196 4.79 -5.91 -7.75
CA ILE A 196 4.92 -4.83 -8.74
C ILE A 196 3.56 -4.40 -9.30
N HIS A 197 2.51 -4.45 -8.46
CA HIS A 197 1.14 -4.13 -8.89
C HIS A 197 0.72 -2.69 -8.54
N ALA A 198 1.49 -1.95 -7.71
CA ALA A 198 1.21 -0.55 -7.41
C ALA A 198 1.12 0.31 -8.67
N ARG A 199 1.92 0.00 -9.68
CA ARG A 199 1.91 0.63 -11.01
C ARG A 199 0.63 0.46 -11.81
N SER A 200 -0.26 -0.46 -11.39
CA SER A 200 -1.60 -0.59 -11.99
C SER A 200 -2.67 0.22 -11.24
N LEU A 201 -2.31 0.78 -10.08
CA LEU A 201 -3.19 1.63 -9.29
C LEU A 201 -2.89 3.12 -9.51
N LEU A 202 -1.60 3.47 -9.63
CA LEU A 202 -1.16 4.84 -9.89
C LEU A 202 0.21 4.86 -10.61
N PRO A 203 0.53 5.88 -11.43
CA PRO A 203 1.86 6.07 -11.97
C PRO A 203 2.87 6.29 -10.83
N CYS A 204 3.93 5.49 -10.76
CA CYS A 204 4.90 5.57 -9.67
C CYS A 204 6.27 5.04 -10.06
N GLN A 205 7.21 5.09 -9.15
CA GLN A 205 8.47 4.37 -9.20
C GLN A 205 8.30 3.09 -8.36
N ASP A 206 7.82 2.02 -9.00
CA ASP A 206 7.36 0.80 -8.35
C ASP A 206 8.52 -0.18 -8.10
N THR A 207 9.35 0.19 -7.13
CA THR A 207 10.55 -0.52 -6.72
C THR A 207 10.80 -0.36 -5.23
N PRO A 208 11.34 -1.37 -4.53
CA PRO A 208 11.73 -1.24 -3.11
C PRO A 208 12.86 -0.22 -2.86
N ASP A 209 13.61 0.19 -3.90
CA ASP A 209 14.68 1.19 -3.80
C ASP A 209 14.15 2.61 -3.55
N VAL A 210 12.88 2.84 -3.84
CA VAL A 210 12.20 4.12 -3.61
C VAL A 210 11.22 3.99 -2.46
N LYS A 211 11.50 4.70 -1.37
CA LYS A 211 10.59 4.87 -0.24
C LYS A 211 10.11 6.31 -0.23
N SER A 212 8.81 6.52 -0.21
CA SER A 212 8.18 7.83 -0.16
C SER A 212 7.09 7.89 0.90
N THR A 213 6.69 9.08 1.28
CA THR A 213 5.50 9.33 2.08
C THR A 213 4.26 9.38 1.18
N TYR A 214 3.07 9.17 1.75
CA TYR A 214 1.84 9.11 0.97
C TYR A 214 0.72 9.93 1.62
N THR A 215 -0.08 10.57 0.78
CA THR A 215 -1.38 11.13 1.14
C THR A 215 -2.43 10.50 0.23
N PHE A 216 -3.46 9.90 0.82
CA PHE A 216 -4.60 9.35 0.09
C PHE A 216 -5.84 10.19 0.41
N ASN A 217 -6.43 10.78 -0.61
CA ASN A 217 -7.71 11.49 -0.56
C ASN A 217 -8.72 10.67 -1.39
N LEU A 218 -9.55 9.92 -0.72
CA LEU A 218 -10.40 8.90 -1.33
C LEU A 218 -11.87 9.27 -1.14
N ARG A 219 -12.57 9.53 -2.21
CA ARG A 219 -14.01 9.80 -2.20
C ARG A 219 -14.78 8.53 -2.49
N SER A 220 -15.73 8.19 -1.60
CA SER A 220 -16.48 6.94 -1.71
C SER A 220 -17.88 7.07 -1.12
N PRO A 221 -18.88 6.34 -1.65
CA PRO A 221 -20.20 6.20 -1.01
C PRO A 221 -20.15 5.27 0.23
N LEU A 222 -19.10 4.47 0.40
CA LEU A 222 -18.91 3.53 1.50
C LEU A 222 -17.68 3.89 2.33
N PRO A 223 -17.60 3.45 3.59
CA PRO A 223 -16.42 3.61 4.43
C PRO A 223 -15.12 3.19 3.74
N VAL A 224 -14.04 3.93 4.01
CA VAL A 224 -12.70 3.68 3.44
C VAL A 224 -11.69 3.52 4.56
N VAL A 225 -10.77 2.59 4.38
CA VAL A 225 -9.53 2.42 5.14
C VAL A 225 -8.36 2.42 4.17
N ALA A 226 -7.30 3.14 4.51
CA ALA A 226 -6.07 3.16 3.71
C ALA A 226 -4.84 3.20 4.62
N SER A 227 -3.67 2.94 4.03
CA SER A 227 -2.38 3.10 4.71
C SER A 227 -2.19 4.53 5.21
N GLY A 228 -1.70 4.67 6.44
CA GLY A 228 -1.50 5.95 7.11
C GLY A 228 -2.56 6.27 8.17
N LEU A 229 -2.41 7.44 8.79
CA LEU A 229 -3.34 7.93 9.81
C LEU A 229 -4.42 8.80 9.17
N PRO A 230 -5.68 8.73 9.63
CA PRO A 230 -6.74 9.60 9.13
C PRO A 230 -6.44 11.06 9.50
N THR A 231 -6.59 11.99 8.54
CA THR A 231 -6.26 13.41 8.68
C THR A 231 -7.45 14.33 8.95
N GLY A 232 -8.59 13.81 9.29
CA GLY A 232 -9.64 14.52 10.01
C GLY A 232 -10.81 15.07 9.20
N ALA A 233 -10.67 15.95 8.28
CA ALA A 233 -11.82 16.63 7.66
C ALA A 233 -12.56 15.71 6.67
N ARG A 234 -13.83 15.42 6.98
CA ARG A 234 -14.73 14.71 6.06
C ARG A 234 -15.54 15.74 5.27
N ASP A 235 -15.42 15.70 3.96
CA ASP A 235 -16.21 16.51 3.04
C ASP A 235 -17.29 15.65 2.39
N PHE A 236 -18.56 16.05 2.54
CA PHE A 236 -19.70 15.37 1.95
C PHE A 236 -20.10 16.02 0.64
N LYS A 237 -20.23 15.20 -0.42
CA LYS A 237 -20.77 15.58 -1.71
C LYS A 237 -22.05 14.81 -1.97
N ALA A 238 -23.17 15.51 -2.13
CA ALA A 238 -24.45 14.90 -2.46
C ALA A 238 -24.37 14.19 -3.83
N GLY A 239 -25.00 13.03 -3.93
CA GLY A 239 -25.23 12.34 -5.20
C GLY A 239 -26.23 13.11 -6.09
N LYS A 240 -26.38 12.67 -7.33
CA LYS A 240 -27.48 13.10 -8.18
C LYS A 240 -28.79 12.55 -7.65
N GLU A 241 -29.91 13.05 -8.16
CA GLU A 241 -31.23 12.57 -7.77
C GLU A 241 -31.32 11.03 -7.95
N GLY A 242 -31.62 10.32 -6.85
CA GLY A 242 -31.65 8.84 -6.80
C GLY A 242 -30.31 8.16 -6.48
N GLU A 243 -29.20 8.90 -6.36
CA GLU A 243 -27.89 8.39 -5.99
C GLU A 243 -27.57 8.73 -4.54
N SER A 244 -26.84 7.85 -3.85
CA SER A 244 -26.26 8.16 -2.53
C SER A 244 -25.13 9.17 -2.66
N GLY A 245 -24.97 10.02 -1.64
CA GLY A 245 -23.83 10.93 -1.56
C GLY A 245 -22.52 10.19 -1.26
N THR A 246 -21.40 10.91 -1.41
CA THR A 246 -20.06 10.42 -1.12
C THR A 246 -19.39 11.22 -0.01
N LEU A 247 -18.49 10.58 0.75
CA LEU A 247 -17.61 11.22 1.72
C LEU A 247 -16.16 11.18 1.22
N LEU A 248 -15.40 12.23 1.57
CA LEU A 248 -13.96 12.25 1.40
C LEU A 248 -13.29 11.67 2.65
N TYR A 249 -12.44 10.68 2.45
CA TYR A 249 -11.60 10.06 3.46
C TYR A 249 -10.15 10.37 3.16
N SER A 250 -9.46 11.04 4.09
CA SER A 250 -8.07 11.45 3.90
C SER A 250 -7.16 10.73 4.90
N PHE A 251 -6.04 10.22 4.40
CA PHE A 251 -5.03 9.50 5.19
C PHE A 251 -3.64 10.02 4.85
N HIS A 252 -2.77 10.08 5.85
CA HIS A 252 -1.37 10.46 5.66
C HIS A 252 -0.45 9.40 6.24
N GLN A 253 0.46 8.88 5.39
CA GLN A 253 1.52 7.95 5.75
C GLN A 253 2.83 8.72 5.84
N GLU A 254 3.24 9.05 7.06
CA GLU A 254 4.43 9.86 7.33
C GLU A 254 5.74 9.04 7.24
N VAL A 255 5.68 7.76 7.62
CA VAL A 255 6.86 6.88 7.55
C VAL A 255 7.08 6.48 6.09
N PRO A 256 8.25 6.81 5.48
CA PRO A 256 8.51 6.47 4.09
C PRO A 256 8.48 4.97 3.86
N MET A 257 7.71 4.52 2.89
CA MET A 257 7.59 3.11 2.52
C MET A 257 7.60 2.93 1.00
N PRO A 258 8.00 1.74 0.50
CA PRO A 258 7.90 1.44 -0.92
C PRO A 258 6.44 1.26 -1.35
N SER A 259 6.18 1.49 -2.64
CA SER A 259 4.84 1.48 -3.23
C SER A 259 4.06 0.18 -3.04
N TYR A 260 4.72 -0.97 -3.03
CA TYR A 260 4.05 -2.27 -2.89
C TYR A 260 3.41 -2.50 -1.51
N LEU A 261 3.70 -1.65 -0.51
CA LEU A 261 3.17 -1.78 0.85
C LEU A 261 1.90 -0.97 1.10
N PHE A 262 1.56 0.00 0.27
CA PHE A 262 0.32 0.72 0.52
C PHE A 262 -0.92 -0.13 0.20
N ALA A 263 -1.96 0.08 0.98
CA ALA A 263 -3.23 -0.61 0.84
C ALA A 263 -4.41 0.36 0.95
N ILE A 264 -5.47 0.07 0.21
CA ILE A 264 -6.74 0.78 0.22
C ILE A 264 -7.85 -0.27 0.26
N ALA A 265 -8.87 -0.05 1.09
CA ALA A 265 -10.09 -0.85 1.07
C ALA A 265 -11.31 0.04 1.26
N SER A 266 -12.43 -0.30 0.61
CA SER A 266 -13.71 0.38 0.77
C SER A 266 -14.84 -0.64 0.71
N GLY A 267 -15.80 -0.49 1.62
CA GLY A 267 -16.94 -1.39 1.76
C GLY A 267 -17.75 -1.07 3.00
N ASP A 268 -18.66 -1.96 3.38
CA ASP A 268 -19.40 -1.86 4.63
C ASP A 268 -18.47 -2.24 5.79
N LEU A 269 -17.69 -1.26 6.27
CA LEU A 269 -16.67 -1.44 7.28
C LEU A 269 -17.08 -0.82 8.60
N ALA A 270 -16.85 -1.57 9.68
CA ALA A 270 -16.92 -1.11 11.06
C ALA A 270 -15.58 -1.37 11.77
N SER A 271 -15.37 -0.71 12.91
CA SER A 271 -14.12 -0.83 13.66
C SER A 271 -14.34 -0.94 15.15
N ALA A 272 -13.43 -1.63 15.84
CA ALA A 272 -13.37 -1.71 17.27
C ALA A 272 -11.92 -1.64 17.78
N SER A 273 -11.70 -1.06 18.96
CA SER A 273 -10.39 -1.03 19.60
C SER A 273 -10.00 -2.44 20.06
N ILE A 274 -8.75 -2.83 19.80
CA ILE A 274 -8.14 -4.09 20.24
C ILE A 274 -6.86 -3.85 21.05
N GLY A 275 -6.64 -2.62 21.49
CA GLY A 275 -5.49 -2.23 22.31
C GLY A 275 -5.33 -0.71 22.33
N PRO A 276 -4.35 -0.18 23.08
CA PRO A 276 -4.18 1.26 23.25
C PRO A 276 -3.79 1.99 21.97
N ARG A 277 -3.23 1.28 21.00
CA ARG A 277 -2.80 1.81 19.69
C ARG A 277 -3.25 0.93 18.52
N SER A 278 -4.21 0.05 18.75
CA SER A 278 -4.62 -0.94 17.77
C SER A 278 -6.12 -0.97 17.56
N THR A 279 -6.53 -1.14 16.30
CA THR A 279 -7.93 -1.19 15.87
C THR A 279 -8.13 -2.32 14.90
N VAL A 280 -9.20 -3.09 15.03
CA VAL A 280 -9.65 -4.05 14.03
C VAL A 280 -10.73 -3.41 13.18
N TRP A 281 -10.68 -3.67 11.87
CA TRP A 281 -11.64 -3.26 10.84
C TRP A 281 -12.15 -4.49 10.12
N THR A 282 -13.47 -4.61 10.00
CA THR A 282 -14.15 -5.73 9.32
C THR A 282 -15.60 -5.37 9.00
N GLY A 283 -16.36 -6.30 8.43
CA GLY A 283 -17.81 -6.16 8.29
C GLY A 283 -18.52 -6.05 9.67
N PRO A 284 -19.61 -5.26 9.76
CA PRO A 284 -20.30 -5.04 11.06
C PRO A 284 -20.74 -6.33 11.76
N GLU A 285 -21.07 -7.38 11.00
CA GLU A 285 -21.54 -8.66 11.52
C GLU A 285 -20.44 -9.45 12.24
N GLU A 286 -19.19 -9.29 11.82
CA GLU A 286 -18.03 -10.03 12.32
C GLU A 286 -17.24 -9.25 13.37
N LEU A 287 -17.62 -7.99 13.63
CA LEU A 287 -16.81 -7.05 14.41
C LEU A 287 -16.56 -7.54 15.84
N THR A 288 -17.59 -8.06 16.52
CA THR A 288 -17.47 -8.53 17.90
C THR A 288 -16.54 -9.73 18.02
N ASP A 289 -16.64 -10.67 17.09
CA ASP A 289 -15.80 -11.88 17.06
C ASP A 289 -14.35 -11.52 16.73
N CYS A 290 -14.14 -10.62 15.78
CA CYS A 290 -12.82 -10.12 15.43
C CYS A 290 -12.19 -9.31 16.56
N GLN A 291 -12.95 -8.47 17.26
CA GLN A 291 -12.45 -7.74 18.41
C GLN A 291 -11.98 -8.72 19.50
N TRP A 292 -12.81 -9.70 19.83
CA TRP A 292 -12.48 -10.71 20.85
C TRP A 292 -11.24 -11.52 20.49
N GLU A 293 -11.07 -11.88 19.22
CA GLU A 293 -9.92 -12.66 18.74
C GLU A 293 -8.61 -11.90 18.90
N PHE A 294 -8.60 -10.59 18.56
CA PHE A 294 -7.37 -9.81 18.49
C PHE A 294 -7.03 -9.02 19.76
N GLU A 295 -7.99 -8.71 20.63
CA GLU A 295 -7.76 -7.82 21.79
C GLU A 295 -6.82 -8.43 22.84
N ALA A 296 -6.79 -9.76 22.98
CA ALA A 296 -6.03 -10.43 24.04
C ALA A 296 -4.50 -10.29 23.86
N ASP A 297 -4.00 -10.38 22.63
CA ASP A 297 -2.57 -10.61 22.37
C ASP A 297 -1.90 -9.53 21.52
N THR A 298 -2.66 -8.71 20.78
CA THR A 298 -2.09 -7.76 19.81
C THR A 298 -1.07 -6.82 20.44
N GLU A 299 -1.39 -6.18 21.55
CA GLU A 299 -0.46 -5.25 22.20
C GLU A 299 0.76 -5.97 22.79
N ALA A 300 0.60 -7.17 23.33
CA ALA A 300 1.71 -7.98 23.84
C ALA A 300 2.69 -8.36 22.73
N TYR A 301 2.18 -8.67 21.53
CA TYR A 301 3.03 -8.95 20.36
C TYR A 301 3.78 -7.72 19.89
N ILE A 302 3.13 -6.55 19.82
CA ILE A 302 3.78 -5.30 19.45
C ILE A 302 4.89 -4.96 20.45
N GLN A 303 4.63 -5.01 21.76
CA GLN A 303 5.62 -4.75 22.80
C GLN A 303 6.79 -5.75 22.76
N THR A 304 6.52 -6.99 22.43
CA THR A 304 7.56 -8.01 22.27
C THR A 304 8.43 -7.70 21.05
N ALA A 305 7.82 -7.34 19.93
CA ALA A 305 8.53 -6.95 18.72
C ALA A 305 9.39 -5.68 18.95
N GLU A 306 8.87 -4.70 19.68
CA GLU A 306 9.63 -3.49 20.06
C GLU A 306 10.88 -3.81 20.87
N LYS A 307 10.82 -4.77 21.78
CA LYS A 307 11.98 -5.19 22.60
C LYS A 307 13.03 -5.94 21.77
N ILE A 308 12.61 -6.73 20.78
CA ILE A 308 13.50 -7.60 20.01
C ILE A 308 14.06 -6.90 18.77
N VAL A 309 13.27 -6.06 18.12
CA VAL A 309 13.59 -5.50 16.80
C VAL A 309 13.83 -3.99 16.89
N TYR A 310 12.77 -3.19 17.02
CA TYR A 310 12.85 -1.71 16.99
C TYR A 310 11.50 -1.12 17.46
N PRO A 311 11.49 0.11 18.06
CA PRO A 311 10.25 0.79 18.42
C PRO A 311 9.30 0.94 17.23
N TYR A 312 8.01 0.69 17.44
CA TYR A 312 6.99 0.79 16.39
C TYR A 312 6.79 2.24 15.94
N ALA A 313 7.14 2.53 14.71
CA ALA A 313 7.24 3.90 14.18
C ALA A 313 5.92 4.44 13.59
N TRP A 314 4.91 3.59 13.36
CA TRP A 314 3.67 3.96 12.64
C TRP A 314 2.55 4.46 13.53
N THR A 315 2.76 4.63 14.83
CA THR A 315 1.81 5.17 15.81
C THR A 315 0.61 4.25 16.06
N MET A 316 -0.19 3.92 15.04
CA MET A 316 -1.36 3.06 15.11
C MET A 316 -1.14 1.76 14.35
N TYR A 317 -1.61 0.65 14.91
CA TYR A 317 -1.62 -0.67 14.29
C TYR A 317 -3.05 -1.07 13.96
N ASN A 318 -3.39 -1.08 12.68
CA ASN A 318 -4.72 -1.42 12.20
C ASN A 318 -4.73 -2.82 11.58
N VAL A 319 -5.62 -3.67 12.06
CA VAL A 319 -5.89 -4.99 11.48
C VAL A 319 -7.11 -4.88 10.58
N LEU A 320 -6.97 -5.17 9.30
CA LEU A 320 -8.08 -5.26 8.37
C LEU A 320 -8.39 -6.72 8.09
N VAL A 321 -9.54 -7.19 8.55
CA VAL A 321 -10.06 -8.53 8.24
C VAL A 321 -10.87 -8.42 6.96
N LEU A 322 -10.38 -9.08 5.93
CA LEU A 322 -11.00 -9.09 4.61
C LEU A 322 -12.10 -10.15 4.52
N PRO A 323 -13.08 -9.98 3.60
CA PRO A 323 -14.12 -10.99 3.38
C PRO A 323 -13.57 -12.39 3.09
N PRO A 324 -14.30 -13.47 3.43
CA PRO A 324 -13.80 -14.86 3.30
C PRO A 324 -13.40 -15.29 1.89
N SER A 325 -13.82 -14.56 0.86
CA SER A 325 -13.44 -14.81 -0.54
C SER A 325 -12.08 -14.21 -0.91
N PHE A 326 -11.38 -13.54 0.03
CA PHE A 326 -10.01 -13.07 -0.17
C PHE A 326 -9.07 -14.26 -0.40
N PRO A 327 -8.26 -14.27 -1.49
CA PRO A 327 -7.52 -15.47 -1.91
C PRO A 327 -6.26 -15.77 -1.09
N TYR A 328 -5.82 -14.84 -0.23
CA TYR A 328 -4.63 -15.02 0.61
C TYR A 328 -5.05 -15.30 2.05
N GLY A 329 -4.45 -16.31 2.63
CA GLY A 329 -4.69 -16.71 4.01
C GLY A 329 -3.70 -16.13 4.99
#